data_fe0586da6a90a36be2f2535097ce809d
#
_entry.id   fe0586da6a90a36be2f2535097ce809d
#
_cell.length_a   1.000
_cell.length_b   1.000
_cell.length_c   1.000
_cell.angle_alpha   90.00
_cell.angle_beta   90.00
_cell.angle_gamma   90.00
#
_symmetry.space_group_name_H-M   'P 1'
#
loop_
_entity.id
_entity.type
_entity.pdbx_description
1 polymer ?
#
loop_
_entity_poly.entity_id
_entity_poly.type
_entity_poly.pdbx_seq_one_letter_code
_entity_poly.pdbx_strand_id
1 'polypeptide(L)'
;MVRDISEAVQSALIAARNAGQKVRGTTSPNPAVGCAVFDANGIIATGGTEPPGGRHAERVALDQAASINPERLKGASLAVTLEPCNHTGRTGPCDEAIVAAGIAHVYYVHDDPNPQAAGGADYLRAHGVEVNQMDFPVEGLEPWLDSVRYGRVSVTAKFAATLDGFTAAPDGTSQWITGPETRQYVHFDRAMRDAIVVGTGTALADNPSLTARDRDGSLLPNQPRRIVVGTREVPEGNLTRLGYEQYATPEEAFAALYESGARDVLVEGGPTLMHSVFELDVVDRITAYVAPMLFGGGRGLLDGPLVDTIGDAKRYELYDAFSLGEDAVIELCRKDRND
;
A
#
# COMPACT_ATOMS: atom_id res chain seq x y z
N MET A 1 7.75 15.39 23.98
CA MET A 1 8.94 16.23 23.72
C MET A 1 9.52 15.74 22.42
N VAL A 2 9.14 16.36 21.29
CA VAL A 2 9.69 16.03 19.96
C VAL A 2 11.17 16.45 20.03
N ARG A 3 12.10 15.47 20.02
CA ARG A 3 13.52 15.78 19.84
C ARG A 3 13.66 16.38 18.46
N ASP A 4 14.31 17.51 18.34
CA ASP A 4 14.70 18.11 17.04
C ASP A 4 15.47 17.04 16.25
N ILE A 5 14.80 16.45 15.25
CA ILE A 5 15.39 15.47 14.34
C ILE A 5 16.38 16.23 13.48
N SER A 6 17.65 15.82 13.45
CA SER A 6 18.64 16.47 12.60
C SER A 6 18.20 16.39 11.13
N GLU A 7 18.51 17.44 10.34
CA GLU A 7 18.18 17.48 8.89
C GLU A 7 18.71 16.25 8.14
N ALA A 8 19.85 15.71 8.55
CA ALA A 8 20.43 14.51 7.95
C ALA A 8 19.57 13.26 8.19
N VAL A 9 19.06 13.06 9.41
CA VAL A 9 18.17 11.94 9.75
C VAL A 9 16.84 12.08 9.01
N GLN A 10 16.26 13.28 8.96
CA GLN A 10 15.03 13.54 8.23
C GLN A 10 15.18 13.24 6.73
N SER A 11 16.27 13.71 6.12
CA SER A 11 16.58 13.42 4.72
C SER A 11 16.75 11.93 4.45
N ALA A 12 17.39 11.20 5.36
CA ALA A 12 17.58 9.75 5.27
C ALA A 12 16.25 8.98 5.42
N LEU A 13 15.36 9.39 6.34
CA LEU A 13 14.03 8.81 6.48
C LEU A 13 13.17 9.03 5.23
N ILE A 14 13.21 10.23 4.64
CA ILE A 14 12.55 10.52 3.36
C ILE A 14 13.09 9.60 2.25
N ALA A 15 14.41 9.43 2.16
CA ALA A 15 15.02 8.57 1.16
C ALA A 15 14.68 7.09 1.37
N ALA A 16 14.66 6.62 2.62
CA ALA A 16 14.22 5.27 2.98
C ALA A 16 12.75 5.06 2.59
N ARG A 17 11.83 5.96 3.01
CA ARG A 17 10.43 5.91 2.61
C ARG A 17 10.26 5.82 1.10
N ASN A 18 10.94 6.68 0.36
CA ASN A 18 10.86 6.69 -1.11
C ASN A 18 11.41 5.41 -1.75
N ALA A 19 12.43 4.77 -1.15
CA ALA A 19 12.95 3.49 -1.60
C ALA A 19 11.93 2.35 -1.37
N GLY A 20 11.25 2.33 -0.22
CA GLY A 20 10.16 1.40 0.06
C GLY A 20 8.96 1.60 -0.86
N GLN A 21 8.57 2.85 -1.11
CA GLN A 21 7.44 3.17 -2.00
C GLN A 21 7.66 2.64 -3.44
N LYS A 22 8.89 2.68 -3.95
CA LYS A 22 9.21 2.20 -5.30
C LYS A 22 9.05 0.69 -5.48
N VAL A 23 9.09 -0.09 -4.40
CA VAL A 23 9.01 -1.55 -4.45
C VAL A 23 7.64 -2.09 -4.04
N ARG A 24 6.68 -1.22 -3.69
CA ARG A 24 5.29 -1.64 -3.42
C ARG A 24 4.70 -2.42 -4.61
N GLY A 25 3.87 -3.40 -4.28
CA GLY A 25 3.25 -4.31 -5.25
C GLY A 25 4.19 -5.37 -5.82
N THR A 26 5.49 -5.39 -5.43
CA THR A 26 6.46 -6.39 -5.93
C THR A 26 7.01 -7.30 -4.83
N THR A 27 6.76 -6.99 -3.56
CA THR A 27 7.44 -7.63 -2.42
C THR A 27 6.59 -8.65 -1.68
N SER A 28 5.27 -8.61 -1.81
CA SER A 28 4.36 -9.50 -1.08
C SER A 28 4.70 -10.98 -1.22
N PRO A 29 4.66 -11.76 -0.13
CA PRO A 29 4.12 -11.44 1.19
C PRO A 29 5.02 -10.60 2.11
N ASN A 30 6.26 -10.25 1.69
CA ASN A 30 7.19 -9.44 2.46
C ASN A 30 6.78 -7.96 2.45
N PRO A 31 7.16 -7.20 3.50
CA PRO A 31 6.91 -5.76 3.55
C PRO A 31 7.73 -5.00 2.50
N ALA A 32 7.16 -3.92 1.97
CA ALA A 32 7.86 -2.98 1.10
C ALA A 32 8.73 -2.00 1.93
N VAL A 33 9.77 -2.55 2.56
CA VAL A 33 10.71 -1.78 3.40
C VAL A 33 11.65 -0.97 2.52
N GLY A 34 11.99 0.21 3.00
CA GLY A 34 13.06 1.02 2.44
C GLY A 34 14.12 1.35 3.48
N CYS A 35 15.34 1.47 3.02
CA CYS A 35 16.52 1.75 3.83
C CYS A 35 17.42 2.80 3.17
N ALA A 36 18.06 3.64 3.99
CA ALA A 36 19.09 4.59 3.56
C ALA A 36 20.29 4.51 4.51
N VAL A 37 21.49 4.36 3.95
CA VAL A 37 22.76 4.47 4.66
C VAL A 37 23.32 5.89 4.43
N PHE A 38 23.72 6.56 5.50
CA PHE A 38 24.16 7.96 5.44
C PHE A 38 25.22 8.28 6.49
N ASP A 39 25.95 9.38 6.27
CA ASP A 39 26.92 9.95 7.21
C ASP A 39 26.79 11.47 7.25
N ALA A 40 27.76 12.16 7.87
CA ALA A 40 27.80 13.62 7.93
C ALA A 40 27.88 14.30 6.55
N ASN A 41 28.28 13.59 5.51
CA ASN A 41 28.38 14.10 4.14
C ASN A 41 27.10 13.78 3.30
N GLY A 42 26.08 13.19 3.91
CA GLY A 42 24.80 12.88 3.30
C GLY A 42 24.60 11.40 3.00
N ILE A 43 23.57 11.11 2.19
CA ILE A 43 23.18 9.75 1.82
C ILE A 43 24.27 9.08 1.00
N ILE A 44 24.66 7.86 1.39
CA ILE A 44 25.65 7.03 0.67
C ILE A 44 24.93 6.13 -0.32
N ALA A 45 23.87 5.43 0.14
CA ALA A 45 23.11 4.50 -0.67
C ALA A 45 21.69 4.34 -0.12
N THR A 46 20.79 3.85 -0.95
CA THR A 46 19.42 3.49 -0.57
C THR A 46 19.10 2.08 -1.08
N GLY A 47 18.20 1.38 -0.39
CA GLY A 47 17.73 0.06 -0.79
C GLY A 47 16.24 -0.10 -0.52
N GLY A 48 15.54 -0.85 -1.37
CA GLY A 48 14.20 -1.34 -1.14
C GLY A 48 14.23 -2.87 -1.08
N THR A 49 13.23 -3.46 -0.41
CA THR A 49 13.06 -4.92 -0.38
C THR A 49 12.97 -5.47 -1.80
N GLU A 50 13.76 -6.49 -2.13
CA GLU A 50 13.64 -7.19 -3.42
C GLU A 50 12.41 -8.12 -3.43
N PRO A 51 11.94 -8.57 -4.61
CA PRO A 51 10.86 -9.56 -4.72
C PRO A 51 11.09 -10.81 -3.85
N PRO A 52 10.04 -11.60 -3.54
CA PRO A 52 10.13 -12.74 -2.63
C PRO A 52 11.28 -13.69 -2.93
N GLY A 53 12.12 -13.92 -1.93
CA GLY A 53 13.35 -14.71 -2.04
C GLY A 53 14.62 -13.88 -2.27
N GLY A 54 14.47 -12.57 -2.55
CA GLY A 54 15.56 -11.62 -2.65
C GLY A 54 15.99 -11.02 -1.30
N ARG A 55 16.82 -9.99 -1.37
CA ARG A 55 17.42 -9.32 -0.20
C ARG A 55 16.44 -8.34 0.44
N HIS A 56 16.57 -8.16 1.75
CA HIS A 56 15.90 -7.08 2.48
C HIS A 56 16.53 -5.72 2.16
N ALA A 57 15.78 -4.65 2.42
CA ALA A 57 16.18 -3.28 2.09
C ALA A 57 17.52 -2.88 2.70
N GLU A 58 17.78 -3.27 3.96
CA GLU A 58 19.02 -2.99 4.67
C GLU A 58 20.20 -3.63 3.95
N ARG A 59 20.04 -4.89 3.54
CA ARG A 59 21.08 -5.62 2.82
C ARG A 59 21.39 -4.99 1.48
N VAL A 60 20.35 -4.59 0.73
CA VAL A 60 20.50 -3.88 -0.55
C VAL A 60 21.25 -2.57 -0.35
N ALA A 61 20.86 -1.77 0.67
CA ALA A 61 21.50 -0.49 0.94
C ALA A 61 22.96 -0.65 1.41
N LEU A 62 23.24 -1.61 2.29
CA LEU A 62 24.60 -1.89 2.78
C LEU A 62 25.53 -2.39 1.68
N ASP A 63 25.08 -3.33 0.85
CA ASP A 63 25.87 -3.86 -0.28
C ASP A 63 26.19 -2.74 -1.30
N GLN A 64 25.21 -1.88 -1.59
CA GLN A 64 25.39 -0.74 -2.48
C GLN A 64 26.37 0.28 -1.86
N ALA A 65 26.22 0.61 -0.59
CA ALA A 65 27.13 1.54 0.10
C ALA A 65 28.57 1.02 0.13
N ALA A 66 28.75 -0.29 0.39
CA ALA A 66 30.07 -0.94 0.37
C ALA A 66 30.70 -0.89 -1.04
N SER A 67 29.90 -1.02 -2.09
CA SER A 67 30.33 -0.91 -3.49
C SER A 67 30.76 0.52 -3.87
N ILE A 68 30.08 1.55 -3.33
CA ILE A 68 30.37 2.95 -3.62
C ILE A 68 31.61 3.41 -2.85
N ASN A 69 31.62 3.19 -1.53
CA ASN A 69 32.75 3.59 -0.68
C ASN A 69 32.72 2.84 0.67
N PRO A 70 33.44 1.70 0.81
CA PRO A 70 33.43 0.88 2.02
C PRO A 70 33.96 1.62 3.25
N GLU A 71 34.85 2.58 3.09
CA GLU A 71 35.40 3.35 4.23
C GLU A 71 34.35 4.23 4.90
N ARG A 72 33.33 4.68 4.16
CA ARG A 72 32.24 5.48 4.69
C ARG A 72 31.22 4.69 5.50
N LEU A 73 31.20 3.36 5.42
CA LEU A 73 30.29 2.52 6.19
C LEU A 73 30.62 2.52 7.68
N LYS A 74 31.90 2.47 8.01
CA LYS A 74 32.35 2.39 9.41
C LYS A 74 31.99 3.67 10.15
N GLY A 75 31.11 3.54 11.14
CA GLY A 75 30.57 4.67 11.91
C GLY A 75 29.43 5.43 11.22
N ALA A 76 28.95 4.96 10.06
CA ALA A 76 27.80 5.52 9.39
C ALA A 76 26.49 5.27 10.16
N SER A 77 25.44 5.94 9.73
CA SER A 77 24.08 5.77 10.22
C SER A 77 23.19 5.08 9.19
N LEU A 78 22.13 4.41 9.66
CA LEU A 78 21.15 3.72 8.83
C LEU A 78 19.75 4.17 9.24
N ALA A 79 18.93 4.59 8.27
CA ALA A 79 17.50 4.86 8.44
C ALA A 79 16.70 3.78 7.70
N VAL A 80 15.69 3.20 8.36
CA VAL A 80 14.88 2.12 7.81
C VAL A 80 13.42 2.27 8.21
N THR A 81 12.50 1.88 7.34
CA THR A 81 11.05 2.09 7.56
C THR A 81 10.42 1.07 8.50
N LEU A 82 11.04 -0.08 8.72
CA LEU A 82 10.62 -1.13 9.64
C LEU A 82 11.81 -1.58 10.51
N GLU A 83 11.55 -2.05 11.72
CA GLU A 83 12.57 -2.63 12.59
C GLU A 83 13.40 -3.69 11.84
N PRO A 84 14.75 -3.64 11.88
CA PRO A 84 15.60 -4.66 11.26
C PRO A 84 15.32 -6.05 11.84
N CYS A 85 15.13 -7.03 10.98
CA CYS A 85 14.77 -8.37 11.42
C CYS A 85 15.91 -9.07 12.19
N ASN A 86 15.49 -9.88 13.20
CA ASN A 86 16.36 -10.76 14.03
C ASN A 86 16.01 -12.24 13.80
N HIS A 87 15.80 -12.66 12.56
CA HIS A 87 15.57 -14.09 12.26
C HIS A 87 16.36 -14.54 11.06
N THR A 88 16.78 -15.79 11.08
CA THR A 88 17.43 -16.42 9.93
C THR A 88 16.36 -16.91 8.96
N GLY A 89 16.11 -16.12 7.91
CA GLY A 89 15.28 -16.53 6.80
C GLY A 89 16.11 -17.18 5.68
N ARG A 90 15.81 -16.85 4.43
CA ARG A 90 16.63 -17.23 3.25
C ARG A 90 17.94 -16.46 3.17
N THR A 91 17.98 -15.27 3.71
CA THR A 91 19.16 -14.44 3.97
C THR A 91 19.39 -14.37 5.47
N GLY A 92 20.62 -14.20 5.92
CA GLY A 92 20.92 -14.00 7.35
C GLY A 92 20.23 -12.74 7.90
N PRO A 93 20.12 -12.62 9.24
CA PRO A 93 19.44 -11.51 9.90
C PRO A 93 20.01 -10.15 9.49
N CYS A 94 19.13 -9.12 9.37
CA CYS A 94 19.56 -7.79 9.00
C CYS A 94 20.37 -7.10 10.10
N ASP A 95 20.03 -7.33 11.36
CA ASP A 95 20.75 -6.80 12.52
C ASP A 95 22.22 -7.28 12.58
N GLU A 96 22.49 -8.56 12.30
CA GLU A 96 23.86 -9.07 12.17
C GLU A 96 24.63 -8.37 11.04
N ALA A 97 23.98 -8.16 9.90
CA ALA A 97 24.59 -7.48 8.77
C ALA A 97 24.91 -6.00 9.07
N ILE A 98 24.04 -5.32 9.82
CA ILE A 98 24.24 -3.93 10.26
C ILE A 98 25.44 -3.84 11.19
N VAL A 99 25.55 -4.75 12.19
CA VAL A 99 26.69 -4.82 13.09
C VAL A 99 27.99 -5.10 12.33
N ALA A 100 27.97 -6.10 11.44
CA ALA A 100 29.14 -6.48 10.63
C ALA A 100 29.62 -5.35 9.71
N ALA A 101 28.73 -4.50 9.23
CA ALA A 101 29.05 -3.31 8.40
C ALA A 101 29.67 -2.17 9.22
N GLY A 102 29.63 -2.24 10.57
CA GLY A 102 30.16 -1.22 11.45
C GLY A 102 29.29 0.04 11.53
N ILE A 103 28.00 -0.08 11.31
CA ILE A 103 27.02 1.00 11.48
C ILE A 103 26.96 1.41 12.95
N ALA A 104 27.01 2.70 13.25
CA ALA A 104 27.01 3.22 14.61
C ALA A 104 25.61 3.62 15.11
N HIS A 105 24.73 4.06 14.22
CA HIS A 105 23.39 4.53 14.58
C HIS A 105 22.34 3.95 13.65
N VAL A 106 21.22 3.47 14.23
CA VAL A 106 20.03 3.01 13.47
C VAL A 106 18.82 3.83 13.89
N TYR A 107 18.08 4.31 12.88
CA TYR A 107 16.81 5.03 13.01
C TYR A 107 15.75 4.21 12.31
N TYR A 108 14.80 3.65 13.04
CA TYR A 108 13.69 2.89 12.44
C TYR A 108 12.34 3.51 12.78
N VAL A 109 11.31 3.23 11.98
CA VAL A 109 9.99 3.85 12.15
C VAL A 109 9.03 2.91 12.85
N HIS A 110 8.62 1.81 12.21
CA HIS A 110 7.64 0.89 12.76
C HIS A 110 8.32 -0.32 13.40
N ASP A 111 7.77 -0.79 14.53
CA ASP A 111 8.10 -2.11 15.06
C ASP A 111 7.60 -3.19 14.11
N ASP A 112 8.32 -4.33 14.02
CA ASP A 112 7.82 -5.47 13.25
C ASP A 112 6.71 -6.18 14.06
N PRO A 113 5.46 -6.19 13.56
CA PRO A 113 4.35 -6.84 14.24
C PRO A 113 4.46 -8.38 14.24
N ASN A 114 5.37 -8.95 13.46
CA ASN A 114 5.61 -10.38 13.42
C ASN A 114 6.58 -10.79 14.56
N PRO A 115 6.11 -11.52 15.60
CA PRO A 115 6.96 -11.90 16.75
C PRO A 115 8.19 -12.73 16.37
N GLN A 116 8.18 -13.38 15.20
CA GLN A 116 9.32 -14.18 14.73
C GLN A 116 10.43 -13.31 14.14
N ALA A 117 10.12 -12.08 13.70
CA ALA A 117 11.06 -11.17 13.08
C ALA A 117 11.51 -10.03 14.01
N ALA A 118 10.70 -9.71 15.02
CA ALA A 118 10.95 -8.66 16.00
C ALA A 118 12.20 -8.92 16.87
N GLY A 119 12.72 -7.86 17.50
CA GLY A 119 13.84 -7.94 18.45
C GLY A 119 15.19 -7.52 17.87
N GLY A 120 15.24 -7.07 16.63
CA GLY A 120 16.48 -6.58 16.02
C GLY A 120 17.00 -5.32 16.68
N ALA A 121 16.11 -4.43 17.14
CA ALA A 121 16.49 -3.23 17.87
C ALA A 121 17.26 -3.57 19.17
N ASP A 122 16.82 -4.56 19.91
CA ASP A 122 17.47 -4.99 21.15
C ASP A 122 18.80 -5.71 20.86
N TYR A 123 18.85 -6.53 19.82
CA TYR A 123 20.09 -7.15 19.35
C TYR A 123 21.13 -6.09 18.99
N LEU A 124 20.77 -5.09 18.22
CA LEU A 124 21.64 -3.99 17.81
C LEU A 124 22.19 -3.21 19.02
N ARG A 125 21.32 -2.86 19.98
CA ARG A 125 21.73 -2.19 21.24
C ARG A 125 22.71 -3.02 22.04
N ALA A 126 22.50 -4.32 22.14
CA ALA A 126 23.39 -5.25 22.82
C ALA A 126 24.78 -5.35 22.17
N HIS A 127 24.88 -5.02 20.87
CA HIS A 127 26.13 -5.02 20.11
C HIS A 127 26.74 -3.61 19.93
N GLY A 128 26.26 -2.62 20.71
CA GLY A 128 26.86 -1.28 20.78
C GLY A 128 26.41 -0.32 19.69
N VAL A 129 25.34 -0.64 18.96
CA VAL A 129 24.70 0.27 18.00
C VAL A 129 23.69 1.14 18.75
N GLU A 130 23.71 2.46 18.52
CA GLU A 130 22.69 3.36 19.02
C GLU A 130 21.42 3.22 18.19
N VAL A 131 20.29 2.86 18.82
CA VAL A 131 19.02 2.59 18.11
C VAL A 131 17.93 3.52 18.60
N ASN A 132 17.34 4.27 17.68
CA ASN A 132 16.27 5.22 17.93
C ASN A 132 15.04 4.88 17.07
N GLN A 133 13.87 4.76 17.70
CA GLN A 133 12.60 4.69 17.01
C GLN A 133 12.14 6.12 16.68
N MET A 134 11.62 6.30 15.47
CA MET A 134 11.25 7.60 14.92
C MET A 134 9.76 7.65 14.64
N ASP A 135 9.12 8.75 15.04
CA ASP A 135 7.76 9.07 14.60
C ASP A 135 7.86 9.77 13.23
N PHE A 136 7.60 9.00 12.17
CA PHE A 136 7.73 9.46 10.80
C PHE A 136 6.70 8.75 9.89
N PRO A 137 5.97 9.46 9.01
CA PRO A 137 4.95 8.84 8.17
C PRO A 137 5.56 7.94 7.08
N VAL A 138 5.08 6.69 7.00
CA VAL A 138 5.47 5.68 5.99
C VAL A 138 4.24 5.00 5.41
N GLU A 139 3.47 5.74 4.65
CA GLU A 139 2.17 5.34 4.11
C GLU A 139 2.24 4.04 3.28
N GLY A 140 3.36 3.84 2.60
CA GLY A 140 3.58 2.67 1.75
C GLY A 140 3.67 1.35 2.49
N LEU A 141 3.95 1.36 3.79
CA LEU A 141 4.08 0.17 4.62
C LEU A 141 2.78 -0.19 5.35
N GLU A 142 1.92 0.77 5.57
CA GLU A 142 0.70 0.63 6.35
C GLU A 142 -0.21 -0.55 5.91
N PRO A 143 -0.50 -0.76 4.59
CA PRO A 143 -1.33 -1.89 4.18
C PRO A 143 -0.75 -3.25 4.59
N TRP A 144 0.58 -3.38 4.57
CA TRP A 144 1.24 -4.60 5.03
C TRP A 144 1.13 -4.77 6.55
N LEU A 145 1.34 -3.68 7.31
CA LEU A 145 1.19 -3.68 8.77
C LEU A 145 -0.24 -4.08 9.18
N ASP A 146 -1.25 -3.49 8.54
CA ASP A 146 -2.65 -3.83 8.75
C ASP A 146 -2.92 -5.31 8.43
N SER A 147 -2.40 -5.80 7.31
CA SER A 147 -2.56 -7.19 6.90
C SER A 147 -1.99 -8.18 7.92
N VAL A 148 -0.80 -7.89 8.47
CA VAL A 148 -0.17 -8.76 9.48
C VAL A 148 -0.93 -8.69 10.81
N ARG A 149 -1.31 -7.48 11.25
CA ARG A 149 -2.06 -7.28 12.51
C ARG A 149 -3.40 -7.99 12.52
N TYR A 150 -4.13 -7.92 11.40
CA TYR A 150 -5.49 -8.47 11.31
C TYR A 150 -5.54 -9.90 10.76
N GLY A 151 -4.43 -10.46 10.27
CA GLY A 151 -4.38 -11.81 9.71
C GLY A 151 -5.22 -11.97 8.43
N ARG A 152 -5.38 -10.91 7.64
CA ARG A 152 -6.12 -10.85 6.38
C ARG A 152 -5.51 -9.85 5.43
N VAL A 153 -5.96 -9.80 4.18
CA VAL A 153 -5.55 -8.71 3.28
C VAL A 153 -6.00 -7.35 3.81
N SER A 154 -5.20 -6.32 3.64
CA SER A 154 -5.62 -4.93 3.82
C SER A 154 -6.45 -4.50 2.61
N VAL A 155 -7.61 -3.91 2.86
CA VAL A 155 -8.59 -3.57 1.83
C VAL A 155 -8.74 -2.08 1.71
N THR A 156 -8.39 -1.54 0.54
CA THR A 156 -8.69 -0.16 0.14
C THR A 156 -9.93 -0.14 -0.75
N ALA A 157 -11.00 0.53 -0.33
CA ALA A 157 -12.15 0.81 -1.17
C ALA A 157 -11.90 2.10 -1.97
N LYS A 158 -11.91 2.00 -3.31
CA LYS A 158 -11.73 3.13 -4.21
C LYS A 158 -13.00 3.40 -4.99
N PHE A 159 -13.42 4.64 -5.02
CA PHE A 159 -14.52 5.05 -5.90
C PHE A 159 -14.29 6.45 -6.51
N ALA A 160 -14.91 6.66 -7.65
CA ALA A 160 -14.99 7.95 -8.31
C ALA A 160 -16.46 8.38 -8.35
N ALA A 161 -16.74 9.56 -7.86
CA ALA A 161 -18.11 10.05 -7.73
C ALA A 161 -18.21 11.55 -8.09
N THR A 162 -19.43 11.98 -8.41
CA THR A 162 -19.80 13.39 -8.44
C THR A 162 -19.81 13.97 -7.02
N LEU A 163 -19.80 15.31 -6.89
CA LEU A 163 -19.87 15.99 -5.59
C LEU A 163 -21.11 15.58 -4.78
N ASP A 164 -22.22 15.26 -5.44
CA ASP A 164 -23.45 14.77 -4.83
C ASP A 164 -23.55 13.25 -4.69
N GLY A 165 -22.40 12.52 -4.85
CA GLY A 165 -22.23 11.12 -4.45
C GLY A 165 -22.70 10.07 -5.46
N PHE A 166 -22.82 10.39 -6.75
CA PHE A 166 -23.23 9.43 -7.78
C PHE A 166 -22.02 8.90 -8.57
N THR A 167 -22.05 7.61 -8.87
CA THR A 167 -21.04 6.88 -9.67
C THR A 167 -21.47 6.64 -11.12
N ALA A 168 -22.74 6.88 -11.43
CA ALA A 168 -23.30 6.87 -12.78
C ALA A 168 -24.55 7.74 -12.85
N ALA A 169 -24.80 8.32 -14.03
CA ALA A 169 -26.01 9.08 -14.30
C ALA A 169 -27.26 8.18 -14.33
N PRO A 170 -28.49 8.74 -14.34
CA PRO A 170 -29.73 7.93 -14.37
C PRO A 170 -29.86 7.01 -15.58
N ASP A 171 -29.25 7.34 -16.71
CA ASP A 171 -29.21 6.49 -17.92
C ASP A 171 -28.14 5.40 -17.87
N GLY A 172 -27.35 5.32 -16.77
CA GLY A 172 -26.29 4.36 -16.56
C GLY A 172 -24.92 4.78 -17.11
N THR A 173 -24.81 5.90 -17.78
CA THR A 173 -23.50 6.40 -18.23
C THR A 173 -22.62 6.83 -17.05
N SER A 174 -21.32 6.44 -17.08
CA SER A 174 -20.36 6.69 -15.98
C SER A 174 -19.00 7.19 -16.47
N GLN A 175 -18.78 7.30 -17.77
CA GLN A 175 -17.48 7.67 -18.34
C GLN A 175 -17.56 9.04 -19.03
N TRP A 176 -16.75 10.02 -18.61
CA TRP A 176 -15.79 9.98 -17.49
C TRP A 176 -16.26 10.94 -16.41
N ILE A 177 -16.35 10.46 -15.17
CA ILE A 177 -16.68 11.30 -14.02
C ILE A 177 -15.45 12.13 -13.63
N THR A 178 -14.29 11.47 -13.46
CA THR A 178 -13.04 12.11 -13.06
C THR A 178 -12.17 12.50 -14.25
N GLY A 179 -11.30 13.49 -14.03
CA GLY A 179 -10.37 14.03 -15.01
C GLY A 179 -9.26 13.08 -15.42
N PRO A 180 -8.48 13.43 -16.47
CA PRO A 180 -7.40 12.56 -16.99
C PRO A 180 -6.25 12.39 -16.00
N GLU A 181 -5.94 13.41 -15.18
CA GLU A 181 -4.91 13.35 -14.16
C GLU A 181 -5.26 12.30 -13.09
N THR A 182 -6.50 12.30 -12.61
CA THR A 182 -7.00 11.32 -11.66
C THR A 182 -6.96 9.90 -12.24
N ARG A 183 -7.38 9.72 -13.48
CA ARG A 183 -7.31 8.39 -14.13
C ARG A 183 -5.86 7.89 -14.26
N GLN A 184 -4.92 8.79 -14.54
CA GLN A 184 -3.50 8.44 -14.57
C GLN A 184 -2.97 8.05 -13.18
N TYR A 185 -3.36 8.80 -12.14
CA TYR A 185 -2.99 8.47 -10.76
C TYR A 185 -3.52 7.10 -10.34
N VAL A 186 -4.76 6.76 -10.70
CA VAL A 186 -5.34 5.42 -10.46
C VAL A 186 -4.50 4.32 -11.12
N HIS A 187 -3.93 4.54 -12.30
CA HIS A 187 -3.03 3.56 -12.91
C HIS A 187 -1.74 3.36 -12.13
N PHE A 188 -1.15 4.40 -11.56
CA PHE A 188 0.01 4.28 -10.68
C PHE A 188 -0.36 3.59 -9.36
N ASP A 189 -1.52 3.90 -8.77
CA ASP A 189 -2.00 3.22 -7.58
C ASP A 189 -2.18 1.71 -7.82
N ARG A 190 -2.77 1.32 -8.96
CA ARG A 190 -2.90 -0.08 -9.35
C ARG A 190 -1.57 -0.83 -9.42
N ALA A 191 -0.50 -0.18 -9.89
CA ALA A 191 0.83 -0.78 -9.95
C ALA A 191 1.44 -1.07 -8.57
N MET A 192 0.94 -0.43 -7.54
CA MET A 192 1.38 -0.60 -6.15
C MET A 192 0.56 -1.63 -5.36
N ARG A 193 -0.47 -2.25 -5.97
CA ARG A 193 -1.36 -3.20 -5.34
C ARG A 193 -1.06 -4.63 -5.73
N ASP A 194 -1.31 -5.58 -4.82
CA ASP A 194 -1.18 -7.01 -5.11
C ASP A 194 -2.34 -7.51 -5.99
N ALA A 195 -3.55 -6.98 -5.75
CA ALA A 195 -4.73 -7.34 -6.52
C ALA A 195 -5.73 -6.19 -6.64
N ILE A 196 -6.51 -6.22 -7.74
CA ILE A 196 -7.70 -5.37 -7.94
C ILE A 196 -8.91 -6.28 -7.97
N VAL A 197 -9.95 -5.89 -7.23
CA VAL A 197 -11.21 -6.63 -7.12
C VAL A 197 -12.35 -5.81 -7.71
N VAL A 198 -13.11 -6.41 -8.61
CA VAL A 198 -14.35 -5.86 -9.17
C VAL A 198 -15.49 -6.87 -9.06
N GLY A 199 -16.72 -6.41 -9.08
CA GLY A 199 -17.88 -7.30 -9.17
C GLY A 199 -18.17 -7.76 -10.60
N THR A 200 -18.89 -8.89 -10.77
CA THR A 200 -19.36 -9.31 -12.09
C THR A 200 -20.22 -8.26 -12.80
N GLY A 201 -20.90 -7.37 -12.03
CA GLY A 201 -21.64 -6.23 -12.61
C GLY A 201 -20.73 -5.28 -13.38
N THR A 202 -19.62 -4.89 -12.80
CA THR A 202 -18.60 -4.04 -13.44
C THR A 202 -17.92 -4.78 -14.60
N ALA A 203 -17.58 -6.05 -14.40
CA ALA A 203 -16.97 -6.87 -15.47
C ALA A 203 -17.85 -6.93 -16.74
N LEU A 204 -19.16 -7.09 -16.57
CA LEU A 204 -20.13 -7.17 -17.64
C LEU A 204 -20.42 -5.81 -18.31
N ALA A 205 -20.52 -4.73 -17.51
CA ALA A 205 -20.88 -3.43 -18.02
C ALA A 205 -19.72 -2.74 -18.75
N ASP A 206 -18.50 -2.83 -18.18
CA ASP A 206 -17.39 -2.00 -18.59
C ASP A 206 -16.32 -2.75 -19.38
N ASN A 207 -16.35 -4.11 -19.40
CA ASN A 207 -15.28 -4.94 -20.00
C ASN A 207 -13.88 -4.42 -19.63
N PRO A 208 -13.56 -4.25 -18.33
CA PRO A 208 -12.38 -3.54 -17.91
C PRO A 208 -11.11 -4.37 -18.12
N SER A 209 -9.98 -3.71 -18.39
CA SER A 209 -8.69 -4.37 -18.45
C SER A 209 -8.05 -4.55 -17.07
N LEU A 210 -8.39 -3.72 -16.10
CA LEU A 210 -7.80 -3.66 -14.74
C LEU A 210 -6.26 -3.66 -14.74
N THR A 211 -5.68 -3.00 -15.73
CA THR A 211 -4.24 -2.89 -15.91
C THR A 211 -3.70 -1.60 -15.29
N ALA A 212 -2.44 -1.63 -14.89
CA ALA A 212 -1.65 -0.46 -14.56
C ALA A 212 -0.92 0.04 -15.82
N ARG A 213 -1.05 1.36 -16.16
CA ARG A 213 -0.53 1.94 -17.39
C ARG A 213 0.18 3.26 -17.14
N ASP A 214 1.19 3.54 -17.96
CA ASP A 214 1.81 4.85 -18.02
C ASP A 214 0.99 5.84 -18.88
N ARG A 215 1.41 7.09 -18.94
CA ARG A 215 0.72 8.18 -19.65
C ARG A 215 0.59 7.95 -21.15
N ASP A 216 1.53 7.23 -21.76
CA ASP A 216 1.50 6.84 -23.17
C ASP A 216 0.62 5.60 -23.44
N GLY A 217 -0.01 5.03 -22.40
CA GLY A 217 -0.84 3.84 -22.48
C GLY A 217 -0.08 2.52 -22.42
N SER A 218 1.25 2.52 -22.35
CA SER A 218 2.07 1.32 -22.16
C SER A 218 1.83 0.70 -20.79
N LEU A 219 2.00 -0.61 -20.67
CA LEU A 219 1.85 -1.29 -19.38
C LEU A 219 3.02 -0.94 -18.47
N LEU A 220 2.70 -0.59 -17.23
CA LEU A 220 3.71 -0.51 -16.17
C LEU A 220 4.27 -1.90 -15.88
N PRO A 221 5.54 -2.01 -15.44
CA PRO A 221 6.20 -3.30 -15.21
C PRO A 221 5.45 -4.19 -14.22
N ASN A 222 4.92 -3.58 -13.13
CA ASN A 222 4.14 -4.29 -12.15
C ASN A 222 2.64 -4.22 -12.49
N GLN A 223 1.99 -5.39 -12.52
CA GLN A 223 0.57 -5.55 -12.82
C GLN A 223 -0.12 -6.29 -11.68
N PRO A 224 -1.19 -5.74 -11.10
CA PRO A 224 -1.94 -6.41 -10.06
C PRO A 224 -2.67 -7.65 -10.59
N ARG A 225 -2.92 -8.61 -9.72
CA ARG A 225 -3.86 -9.71 -10.00
C ARG A 225 -5.25 -9.14 -10.23
N ARG A 226 -6.02 -9.75 -11.15
CA ARG A 226 -7.38 -9.31 -11.50
C ARG A 226 -8.37 -10.28 -10.90
N ILE A 227 -9.22 -9.76 -10.01
CA ILE A 227 -10.19 -10.58 -9.27
C ILE A 227 -11.59 -10.12 -9.63
N VAL A 228 -12.46 -11.09 -9.94
CA VAL A 228 -13.88 -10.85 -10.17
C VAL A 228 -14.69 -11.57 -9.10
N VAL A 229 -15.58 -10.84 -8.42
CA VAL A 229 -16.46 -11.37 -7.39
C VAL A 229 -17.89 -11.48 -7.93
N GLY A 230 -18.49 -12.66 -7.74
CA GLY A 230 -19.82 -13.01 -8.15
C GLY A 230 -19.84 -14.25 -9.05
N THR A 231 -21.03 -14.80 -9.24
CA THR A 231 -21.22 -16.10 -9.91
C THR A 231 -21.62 -16.01 -11.38
N ARG A 232 -21.87 -14.79 -11.90
CA ARG A 232 -22.20 -14.60 -13.31
C ARG A 232 -20.99 -14.86 -14.18
N GLU A 233 -21.18 -15.53 -15.30
CA GLU A 233 -20.14 -15.78 -16.29
C GLU A 233 -19.63 -14.45 -16.88
N VAL A 234 -18.33 -14.31 -16.98
CA VAL A 234 -17.67 -13.17 -17.63
C VAL A 234 -17.49 -13.52 -19.10
N PRO A 235 -18.11 -12.78 -20.03
CA PRO A 235 -18.03 -13.07 -21.46
C PRO A 235 -16.61 -12.82 -21.99
N GLU A 236 -16.38 -13.27 -23.23
CA GLU A 236 -15.12 -12.98 -23.92
C GLU A 236 -14.85 -11.48 -23.99
N GLY A 237 -13.64 -11.07 -23.58
CA GLY A 237 -13.29 -9.67 -23.48
C GLY A 237 -11.88 -9.43 -22.94
N ASN A 238 -11.68 -8.26 -22.32
CA ASN A 238 -10.40 -7.87 -21.78
C ASN A 238 -9.94 -8.78 -20.64
N LEU A 239 -10.83 -9.11 -19.69
CA LEU A 239 -10.49 -9.95 -18.55
C LEU A 239 -10.13 -11.37 -18.97
N THR A 240 -10.92 -12.00 -19.85
CA THR A 240 -10.63 -13.35 -20.34
C THR A 240 -9.33 -13.42 -21.13
N ARG A 241 -9.01 -12.37 -21.91
CA ARG A 241 -7.77 -12.28 -22.67
C ARG A 241 -6.54 -12.05 -21.77
N LEU A 242 -6.67 -11.26 -20.70
CA LEU A 242 -5.57 -10.88 -19.82
C LEU A 242 -5.40 -11.84 -18.64
N GLY A 243 -6.35 -12.72 -18.41
CA GLY A 243 -6.42 -13.59 -17.25
C GLY A 243 -7.01 -12.90 -16.02
N TYR A 244 -7.87 -13.61 -15.31
CA TYR A 244 -8.49 -13.19 -14.05
C TYR A 244 -8.82 -14.42 -13.20
N GLU A 245 -9.09 -14.19 -11.93
CA GLU A 245 -9.57 -15.19 -10.99
C GLU A 245 -11.00 -14.82 -10.60
N GLN A 246 -11.88 -15.79 -10.42
CA GLN A 246 -13.26 -15.52 -10.04
C GLN A 246 -13.62 -16.28 -8.75
N TYR A 247 -14.30 -15.59 -7.85
CA TYR A 247 -14.78 -16.10 -6.57
C TYR A 247 -16.25 -15.75 -6.40
N ALA A 248 -17.00 -16.59 -5.70
CA ALA A 248 -18.43 -16.36 -5.50
C ALA A 248 -18.70 -15.16 -4.60
N THR A 249 -17.89 -14.97 -3.56
CA THR A 249 -18.05 -13.92 -2.54
C THR A 249 -16.76 -13.15 -2.29
N PRO A 250 -16.84 -11.92 -1.71
CA PRO A 250 -15.65 -11.17 -1.33
C PRO A 250 -14.80 -11.90 -0.28
N GLU A 251 -15.42 -12.61 0.67
CA GLU A 251 -14.74 -13.35 1.73
C GLU A 251 -13.85 -14.44 1.15
N GLU A 252 -14.38 -15.23 0.19
CA GLU A 252 -13.61 -16.25 -0.51
C GLU A 252 -12.42 -15.64 -1.25
N ALA A 253 -12.64 -14.52 -1.94
CA ALA A 253 -11.60 -13.81 -2.68
C ALA A 253 -10.48 -13.31 -1.73
N PHE A 254 -10.84 -12.67 -0.64
CA PHE A 254 -9.87 -12.10 0.31
C PHE A 254 -9.09 -13.20 1.05
N ALA A 255 -9.75 -14.30 1.43
CA ALA A 255 -9.08 -15.45 2.05
C ALA A 255 -8.06 -16.06 1.08
N ALA A 256 -8.45 -16.37 -0.16
CA ALA A 256 -7.56 -16.94 -1.17
C ALA A 256 -6.37 -16.02 -1.52
N LEU A 257 -6.62 -14.69 -1.57
CA LEU A 257 -5.57 -13.70 -1.78
C LEU A 257 -4.56 -13.70 -0.62
N TYR A 258 -5.02 -13.68 0.63
CA TYR A 258 -4.16 -13.71 1.80
C TYR A 258 -3.32 -14.99 1.88
N GLU A 259 -3.93 -16.15 1.68
CA GLU A 259 -3.27 -17.46 1.67
C GLU A 259 -2.20 -17.55 0.57
N SER A 260 -2.45 -16.96 -0.59
CA SER A 260 -1.48 -16.89 -1.69
C SER A 260 -0.40 -15.81 -1.52
N GLY A 261 -0.40 -15.07 -0.41
CA GLY A 261 0.64 -14.12 -0.05
C GLY A 261 0.32 -12.65 -0.36
N ALA A 262 -0.83 -12.32 -0.94
CA ALA A 262 -1.23 -10.93 -1.13
C ALA A 262 -1.48 -10.23 0.23
N ARG A 263 -1.18 -8.95 0.30
CA ARG A 263 -1.34 -8.13 1.52
C ARG A 263 -2.13 -6.85 1.27
N ASP A 264 -2.04 -6.27 0.09
CA ASP A 264 -2.62 -4.97 -0.26
C ASP A 264 -3.59 -5.11 -1.45
N VAL A 265 -4.88 -4.92 -1.21
CA VAL A 265 -5.97 -5.16 -2.17
C VAL A 265 -6.78 -3.89 -2.42
N LEU A 266 -6.97 -3.56 -3.70
CA LEU A 266 -7.81 -2.46 -4.15
C LEU A 266 -9.17 -2.98 -4.63
N VAL A 267 -10.26 -2.51 -4.03
CA VAL A 267 -11.62 -2.78 -4.51
C VAL A 267 -12.08 -1.59 -5.34
N GLU A 268 -12.29 -1.84 -6.65
CA GLU A 268 -12.81 -0.85 -7.60
C GLU A 268 -14.20 -1.27 -8.11
N GLY A 269 -15.02 -1.79 -7.21
CA GLY A 269 -16.31 -2.36 -7.57
C GLY A 269 -17.40 -1.33 -7.82
N GLY A 270 -18.50 -1.80 -8.44
CA GLY A 270 -19.75 -1.07 -8.46
C GLY A 270 -20.46 -1.11 -7.09
N PRO A 271 -21.59 -0.40 -6.95
CA PRO A 271 -22.28 -0.21 -5.66
C PRO A 271 -22.60 -1.48 -4.89
N THR A 272 -22.96 -2.56 -5.57
CA THR A 272 -23.30 -3.85 -4.94
C THR A 272 -22.08 -4.49 -4.26
N LEU A 273 -20.92 -4.56 -4.95
CA LEU A 273 -19.70 -5.09 -4.35
C LEU A 273 -19.21 -4.19 -3.21
N MET A 274 -19.24 -2.86 -3.41
CA MET A 274 -18.87 -1.91 -2.36
C MET A 274 -19.74 -2.08 -1.12
N HIS A 275 -21.06 -2.22 -1.30
CA HIS A 275 -21.98 -2.47 -0.19
C HIS A 275 -21.58 -3.73 0.59
N SER A 276 -21.39 -4.88 -0.11
CA SER A 276 -20.97 -6.13 0.53
C SER A 276 -19.65 -6.01 1.28
N VAL A 277 -18.65 -5.33 0.71
CA VAL A 277 -17.33 -5.18 1.36
C VAL A 277 -17.42 -4.27 2.60
N PHE A 278 -18.26 -3.23 2.58
CA PHE A 278 -18.53 -2.41 3.76
C PHE A 278 -19.37 -3.16 4.82
N GLU A 279 -20.33 -4.00 4.43
CA GLU A 279 -21.07 -4.85 5.38
C GLU A 279 -20.15 -5.81 6.12
N LEU A 280 -19.18 -6.42 5.43
CA LEU A 280 -18.17 -7.30 6.02
C LEU A 280 -17.24 -6.62 7.01
N ASP A 281 -17.25 -5.29 7.05
CA ASP A 281 -16.44 -4.49 7.96
C ASP A 281 -14.93 -4.76 7.82
N VAL A 282 -14.46 -4.98 6.59
CA VAL A 282 -13.05 -5.29 6.27
C VAL A 282 -12.31 -4.15 5.57
N VAL A 283 -13.01 -3.04 5.28
CA VAL A 283 -12.39 -1.88 4.62
C VAL A 283 -11.50 -1.14 5.63
N ASP A 284 -10.21 -1.10 5.35
CA ASP A 284 -9.21 -0.43 6.18
C ASP A 284 -8.97 1.01 5.70
N ARG A 285 -9.07 1.24 4.39
CA ARG A 285 -8.82 2.54 3.75
C ARG A 285 -9.87 2.85 2.70
N ILE A 286 -10.11 4.13 2.50
CA ILE A 286 -10.98 4.63 1.44
C ILE A 286 -10.21 5.68 0.65
N THR A 287 -10.20 5.55 -0.69
CA THR A 287 -9.75 6.61 -1.59
C THR A 287 -10.93 7.07 -2.44
N ALA A 288 -11.45 8.24 -2.14
CA ALA A 288 -12.56 8.86 -2.84
C ALA A 288 -12.06 9.93 -3.80
N TYR A 289 -12.33 9.76 -5.08
CA TYR A 289 -12.12 10.78 -6.11
C TYR A 289 -13.44 11.50 -6.36
N VAL A 290 -13.51 12.77 -6.02
CA VAL A 290 -14.73 13.58 -6.11
C VAL A 290 -14.59 14.60 -7.24
N ALA A 291 -15.36 14.40 -8.30
CA ALA A 291 -15.39 15.32 -9.43
C ALA A 291 -16.26 16.56 -9.13
N PRO A 292 -15.88 17.74 -9.62
CA PRO A 292 -16.64 18.98 -9.42
C PRO A 292 -17.88 19.05 -10.34
N MET A 293 -18.75 18.04 -10.27
CA MET A 293 -19.98 17.94 -11.04
C MET A 293 -21.14 17.43 -10.18
N LEU A 294 -22.36 17.63 -10.64
CA LEU A 294 -23.60 17.21 -9.99
C LEU A 294 -24.47 16.48 -10.98
N PHE A 295 -25.05 15.35 -10.56
CA PHE A 295 -26.07 14.62 -11.35
C PHE A 295 -27.48 14.86 -10.84
N GLY A 296 -27.66 15.12 -9.54
CA GLY A 296 -28.98 15.26 -8.91
C GLY A 296 -29.78 13.96 -8.81
N GLY A 297 -29.23 12.83 -9.27
CA GLY A 297 -29.77 11.48 -9.26
C GLY A 297 -28.91 10.54 -10.05
N GLY A 298 -29.14 9.23 -9.91
CA GLY A 298 -28.35 8.21 -10.58
C GLY A 298 -27.99 7.03 -9.66
N ARG A 299 -26.90 6.35 -9.96
CA ARG A 299 -26.41 5.24 -9.15
C ARG A 299 -25.49 5.78 -8.06
N GLY A 300 -25.84 5.54 -6.79
CA GLY A 300 -25.03 5.92 -5.64
C GLY A 300 -23.75 5.09 -5.45
N LEU A 301 -22.98 5.44 -4.44
CA LEU A 301 -21.76 4.71 -4.05
C LEU A 301 -22.04 3.30 -3.53
N LEU A 302 -23.16 3.13 -2.83
CA LEU A 302 -23.59 1.86 -2.23
C LEU A 302 -24.97 1.48 -2.76
N ASP A 303 -25.27 0.17 -2.77
CA ASP A 303 -26.53 -0.40 -3.19
C ASP A 303 -27.50 -0.53 -1.99
N GLY A 304 -27.97 0.62 -1.50
CA GLY A 304 -28.87 0.71 -0.34
C GLY A 304 -28.22 1.28 0.93
N PRO A 305 -28.99 1.35 2.02
CA PRO A 305 -28.51 1.85 3.29
C PRO A 305 -27.57 0.83 3.95
N LEU A 306 -26.45 1.30 4.46
CA LEU A 306 -25.49 0.49 5.21
C LEU A 306 -25.81 0.45 6.71
N VAL A 307 -26.54 1.45 7.20
CA VAL A 307 -26.92 1.62 8.61
C VAL A 307 -28.29 2.32 8.69
N ASP A 308 -29.01 2.14 9.79
CA ASP A 308 -30.33 2.71 9.98
C ASP A 308 -30.28 4.10 10.61
N THR A 309 -29.29 4.38 11.44
CA THR A 309 -29.18 5.66 12.17
C THR A 309 -27.79 6.27 12.04
N ILE A 310 -27.68 7.58 12.28
CA ILE A 310 -26.39 8.28 12.31
C ILE A 310 -25.48 7.77 13.44
N GLY A 311 -26.08 7.20 14.50
CA GLY A 311 -25.33 6.59 15.61
C GLY A 311 -24.54 5.35 15.18
N ASP A 312 -25.04 4.62 14.20
CA ASP A 312 -24.46 3.38 13.69
C ASP A 312 -23.48 3.63 12.52
N ALA A 313 -23.29 4.89 12.12
CA ALA A 313 -22.47 5.25 10.98
C ALA A 313 -21.03 4.71 11.11
N LYS A 314 -20.54 4.04 10.07
CA LYS A 314 -19.12 3.63 9.98
C LYS A 314 -18.25 4.88 9.87
N ARG A 315 -17.32 5.03 10.80
CA ARG A 315 -16.48 6.22 10.90
C ARG A 315 -15.04 5.89 10.51
N TYR A 316 -14.48 6.78 9.74
CA TYR A 316 -13.08 6.78 9.32
C TYR A 316 -12.45 8.10 9.74
N GLU A 317 -11.14 8.13 9.84
CA GLU A 317 -10.34 9.33 10.07
C GLU A 317 -9.85 9.87 8.73
N LEU A 318 -9.82 11.20 8.61
CA LEU A 318 -9.21 11.86 7.46
C LEU A 318 -7.71 11.64 7.53
N TYR A 319 -7.18 10.95 6.52
CA TYR A 319 -5.75 10.71 6.39
C TYR A 319 -5.09 11.85 5.57
N ASP A 320 -5.62 12.12 4.37
CA ASP A 320 -5.17 13.22 3.52
C ASP A 320 -6.32 13.74 2.65
N ALA A 321 -6.18 14.99 2.17
CA ALA A 321 -7.09 15.58 1.19
C ALA A 321 -6.33 16.57 0.31
N PHE A 322 -6.37 16.33 -1.00
CA PHE A 322 -5.65 17.15 -1.97
C PHE A 322 -6.41 17.26 -3.29
N SER A 323 -5.99 18.18 -4.15
CA SER A 323 -6.52 18.30 -5.52
C SER A 323 -5.63 17.55 -6.52
N LEU A 324 -6.27 16.92 -7.50
CA LEU A 324 -5.60 16.22 -8.59
C LEU A 324 -6.27 16.60 -9.92
N GLY A 325 -5.64 17.50 -10.67
CA GLY A 325 -6.31 18.22 -11.73
C GLY A 325 -7.47 19.04 -11.18
N GLU A 326 -8.68 18.82 -11.69
CA GLU A 326 -9.91 19.48 -11.22
C GLU A 326 -10.63 18.70 -10.10
N ASP A 327 -10.23 17.43 -9.84
CA ASP A 327 -10.87 16.55 -8.87
C ASP A 327 -10.31 16.76 -7.46
N ALA A 328 -11.13 16.52 -6.45
CA ALA A 328 -10.70 16.40 -5.06
C ALA A 328 -10.45 14.91 -4.74
N VAL A 329 -9.33 14.62 -4.09
CA VAL A 329 -9.00 13.30 -3.55
C VAL A 329 -9.13 13.35 -2.04
N ILE A 330 -9.86 12.41 -1.46
CA ILE A 330 -10.03 12.26 -0.02
C ILE A 330 -9.57 10.86 0.34
N GLU A 331 -8.56 10.78 1.18
CA GLU A 331 -8.04 9.53 1.72
C GLU A 331 -8.42 9.39 3.18
N LEU A 332 -9.03 8.26 3.51
CA LEU A 332 -9.49 7.96 4.86
C LEU A 332 -8.88 6.65 5.31
N CYS A 333 -8.57 6.55 6.60
CA CYS A 333 -8.17 5.31 7.25
C CYS A 333 -9.19 4.90 8.32
N ARG A 334 -9.26 3.60 8.59
CA ARG A 334 -10.09 3.07 9.66
C ARG A 334 -9.60 3.65 11.00
N LYS A 335 -10.54 4.10 11.81
CA LYS A 335 -10.25 4.42 13.19
C LYS A 335 -9.97 3.11 13.96
N ASP A 336 -8.83 3.00 14.62
CA ASP A 336 -8.50 1.82 15.41
C ASP A 336 -9.60 1.53 16.44
N ARG A 337 -10.04 0.26 16.52
CA ARG A 337 -11.14 -0.15 17.42
C ARG A 337 -10.76 -0.10 18.91
N ASN A 338 -9.53 0.27 19.23
CA ASN A 338 -8.96 0.28 20.59
C ASN A 338 -8.77 1.66 21.20
N ASP A 339 -9.34 2.71 20.58
CA ASP A 339 -9.42 4.05 21.17
C ASP A 339 -10.80 4.33 21.79
#